data_ba78895b45b277a8bd8137bcedfe7ba5
#
_entry.id   ba78895b45b277a8bd8137bcedfe7ba5
#
_cell.length_a   1.000
_cell.length_b   1.000
_cell.length_c   1.000
_cell.angle_alpha   90.00
_cell.angle_beta   90.00
_cell.angle_gamma   90.00
#
_symmetry.space_group_name_H-M   'P 1'
#
loop_
_entity.id
_entity.type
_entity.pdbx_description
1 polymer ?
#
loop_
_entity_poly.entity_id
_entity_poly.type
_entity_poly.pdbx_seq_one_letter_code
_entity_poly.pdbx_strand_id
1 'polypeptide(L)'
;MSYESKNFIITVEQLQYQEGRTEISQLGKVALISRLTDGTACQGDDCAVLGDGKKKTLVSAQTLVEGVDFDMMYTPLRHLGYKAIAIAISNIAAMNGTPRQVLVSLAVSNRYSVEALDELYAGMHLCCRRYDVELVGGDTSSTRAGMVLSVTAIGEADEEKIACRKGAQHNDLICCSGDLGSAYAGLLVLEREKVTYQANPDFQPDLDGFDYVLERFLKPEPRTDIVAMLAERGVVPTAMTDVSEGLADSLLHLCRASGVGCEVYEERLPIDYQTSRVCSEMSNNMLPVSCALNGGKDYELLFTVSQQDYEKIKEMEGVHIIGYVTESGMPAVMVTPQNTTIDLRAQGFQGTEE
;
A
#
# COMPACT_ATOMS: atom_id res chain seq x y z
N MET A 1 -30.95 47.48 6.49
CA MET A 1 -30.33 46.37 7.25
C MET A 1 -28.92 46.22 6.73
N SER A 2 -27.97 46.79 7.44
CA SER A 2 -26.52 46.69 7.11
C SER A 2 -25.99 45.35 7.56
N TYR A 3 -25.58 44.50 6.61
CA TYR A 3 -24.78 43.32 6.88
C TYR A 3 -23.38 43.80 7.26
N GLU A 4 -23.06 43.82 8.55
CA GLU A 4 -21.68 43.89 9.01
C GLU A 4 -20.96 42.60 8.61
N SER A 5 -20.08 42.71 7.63
CA SER A 5 -19.11 41.69 7.27
C SER A 5 -18.09 41.54 8.43
N LYS A 6 -18.43 40.74 9.43
CA LYS A 6 -17.42 40.26 10.40
C LYS A 6 -16.44 39.38 9.63
N ASN A 7 -15.18 39.79 9.64
CA ASN A 7 -14.06 39.07 9.05
C ASN A 7 -13.99 37.63 9.55
N PHE A 8 -14.41 36.68 8.71
CA PHE A 8 -14.26 35.23 8.92
C PHE A 8 -12.90 34.72 8.42
N ILE A 9 -11.83 35.50 8.57
CA ILE A 9 -10.48 35.00 8.33
C ILE A 9 -9.95 34.57 9.69
N ILE A 10 -10.22 33.33 10.06
CA ILE A 10 -9.50 32.65 11.13
C ILE A 10 -8.13 32.30 10.54
N THR A 11 -7.07 32.96 11.00
CA THR A 11 -5.70 32.60 10.60
C THR A 11 -5.35 31.24 11.17
N VAL A 12 -4.53 30.47 10.44
CA VAL A 12 -4.01 29.16 10.90
C VAL A 12 -3.39 29.28 12.28
N GLU A 13 -2.74 30.42 12.60
CA GLU A 13 -2.18 30.72 13.92
C GLU A 13 -3.25 30.83 15.03
N GLN A 14 -4.41 31.43 14.75
CA GLN A 14 -5.51 31.47 15.73
C GLN A 14 -6.16 30.10 15.95
N LEU A 15 -6.05 29.20 14.99
CA LEU A 15 -6.44 27.80 15.16
C LEU A 15 -5.40 27.02 15.99
N GLN A 16 -4.14 27.39 15.97
CA GLN A 16 -3.05 26.69 16.68
C GLN A 16 -3.01 26.94 18.21
N TYR A 17 -3.63 28.01 18.70
CA TYR A 17 -3.56 28.43 20.12
C TYR A 17 -4.78 28.08 20.99
N GLN A 18 -5.60 27.10 20.60
CA GLN A 18 -6.66 26.60 21.48
C GLN A 18 -6.08 25.57 22.46
N GLU A 19 -6.11 25.83 23.76
CA GLU A 19 -5.81 24.84 24.81
C GLU A 19 -6.66 23.59 24.61
N GLY A 20 -6.04 22.40 24.62
CA GLY A 20 -6.71 21.10 24.41
C GLY A 20 -6.67 20.55 22.97
N ARG A 21 -5.86 21.12 22.07
CA ARG A 21 -5.63 20.55 20.74
C ARG A 21 -4.62 19.41 20.80
N THR A 22 -4.98 18.30 20.16
CA THR A 22 -4.05 17.19 19.91
C THR A 22 -3.52 17.33 18.48
N GLU A 23 -2.22 17.37 18.32
CA GLU A 23 -1.59 17.37 16.99
C GLU A 23 -1.72 15.98 16.35
N ILE A 24 -1.87 15.93 15.01
CA ILE A 24 -1.97 14.67 14.26
C ILE A 24 -0.75 13.78 14.50
N SER A 25 0.45 14.39 14.59
CA SER A 25 1.72 13.69 14.90
C SER A 25 1.72 12.96 16.24
N GLN A 26 0.97 13.48 17.23
CA GLN A 26 0.83 12.85 18.55
C GLN A 26 -0.16 11.70 18.57
N LEU A 27 -1.19 11.77 17.70
CA LEU A 27 -2.23 10.74 17.66
C LEU A 27 -1.82 9.51 16.82
N GLY A 28 -1.04 9.73 15.76
CA GLY A 28 -0.70 8.70 14.78
C GLY A 28 -1.82 8.38 13.77
N LYS A 29 -1.44 7.77 12.63
CA LYS A 29 -2.35 7.52 11.50
C LYS A 29 -3.52 6.60 11.87
N VAL A 30 -3.24 5.48 12.55
CA VAL A 30 -4.24 4.47 12.90
C VAL A 30 -5.29 5.01 13.86
N ALA A 31 -4.87 5.69 14.92
CA ALA A 31 -5.78 6.29 15.90
C ALA A 31 -6.58 7.46 15.30
N LEU A 32 -5.97 8.24 14.40
CA LEU A 32 -6.68 9.30 13.66
C LEU A 32 -7.80 8.71 12.80
N ILE A 33 -7.51 7.68 12.00
CA ILE A 33 -8.51 7.01 11.14
C ILE A 33 -9.64 6.46 12.02
N SER A 34 -9.31 5.71 13.06
CA SER A 34 -10.31 5.17 13.99
C SER A 34 -11.23 6.24 14.56
N ARG A 35 -10.66 7.39 14.97
CA ARG A 35 -11.44 8.52 15.51
C ARG A 35 -12.35 9.17 14.46
N LEU A 36 -11.86 9.33 13.22
CA LEU A 36 -12.64 9.96 12.15
C LEU A 36 -13.73 9.05 11.60
N THR A 37 -13.57 7.73 11.69
CA THR A 37 -14.52 6.74 11.21
C THR A 37 -15.41 6.17 12.32
N ASP A 38 -15.29 6.68 13.54
CA ASP A 38 -16.14 6.27 14.65
C ASP A 38 -17.64 6.50 14.33
N GLY A 39 -18.46 5.50 14.59
CA GLY A 39 -19.89 5.52 14.26
C GLY A 39 -20.23 5.38 12.77
N THR A 40 -19.26 5.13 11.90
CA THR A 40 -19.49 4.83 10.49
C THR A 40 -19.52 3.31 10.24
N ALA A 41 -19.93 2.89 9.03
CA ALA A 41 -19.86 1.50 8.59
C ALA A 41 -18.44 1.05 8.18
N CYS A 42 -17.41 1.87 8.41
CA CYS A 42 -16.03 1.53 8.10
C CYS A 42 -15.54 0.39 9.00
N GLN A 43 -15.05 -0.67 8.38
CA GLN A 43 -14.57 -1.86 9.08
C GLN A 43 -13.04 -1.92 9.20
N GLY A 44 -12.32 -0.94 8.63
CA GLY A 44 -10.85 -0.89 8.66
C GLY A 44 -10.19 -1.86 7.67
N ASP A 45 -10.93 -2.33 6.67
CA ASP A 45 -10.43 -3.17 5.58
C ASP A 45 -9.93 -2.34 4.38
N ASP A 46 -9.37 -3.01 3.38
CA ASP A 46 -8.84 -2.37 2.17
C ASP A 46 -9.93 -1.82 1.24
N CYS A 47 -11.16 -2.38 1.33
CA CYS A 47 -12.34 -1.88 0.63
C CYS A 47 -13.56 -1.81 1.53
N ALA A 48 -14.49 -0.93 1.18
CA ALA A 48 -15.87 -1.03 1.64
C ALA A 48 -16.58 -2.16 0.88
N VAL A 49 -17.40 -2.95 1.60
CA VAL A 49 -18.20 -4.04 1.04
C VAL A 49 -19.66 -3.59 0.98
N LEU A 50 -20.22 -3.52 -0.23
CA LEU A 50 -21.56 -2.99 -0.47
C LEU A 50 -22.47 -4.04 -1.12
N GLY A 51 -23.80 -3.89 -0.91
CA GLY A 51 -24.85 -4.70 -1.51
C GLY A 51 -25.30 -5.86 -0.63
N ASP A 52 -26.56 -6.30 -0.84
CA ASP A 52 -27.25 -7.31 -0.03
C ASP A 52 -27.28 -8.71 -0.68
N GLY A 53 -26.80 -8.80 -1.94
CA GLY A 53 -26.77 -10.06 -2.69
C GLY A 53 -25.55 -10.92 -2.37
N LYS A 54 -25.54 -12.15 -2.90
CA LYS A 54 -24.38 -13.06 -2.81
C LYS A 54 -23.13 -12.50 -3.48
N LYS A 55 -23.30 -11.70 -4.51
CA LYS A 55 -22.23 -10.96 -5.16
C LYS A 55 -22.16 -9.55 -4.56
N LYS A 56 -21.04 -9.22 -3.96
CA LYS A 56 -20.79 -7.94 -3.29
C LYS A 56 -20.01 -7.02 -4.21
N THR A 57 -20.23 -5.73 -4.03
CA THR A 57 -19.40 -4.69 -4.66
C THR A 57 -18.33 -4.26 -3.66
N LEU A 58 -17.09 -4.28 -4.09
CA LEU A 58 -15.94 -3.77 -3.35
C LEU A 58 -15.60 -2.38 -3.86
N VAL A 59 -15.43 -1.42 -2.96
CA VAL A 59 -15.10 -0.03 -3.31
C VAL A 59 -13.95 0.45 -2.46
N SER A 60 -12.90 0.92 -3.14
CA SER A 60 -11.72 1.51 -2.50
C SER A 60 -11.44 2.90 -3.08
N ALA A 61 -10.85 3.79 -2.28
CA ALA A 61 -10.39 5.10 -2.71
C ALA A 61 -8.93 5.29 -2.29
N GLN A 62 -8.09 5.64 -3.27
CA GLN A 62 -6.68 5.96 -3.07
C GLN A 62 -6.39 7.40 -3.48
N THR A 63 -5.49 8.06 -2.75
CA THR A 63 -5.05 9.42 -3.07
C THR A 63 -3.52 9.44 -3.16
N LEU A 64 -3.00 10.05 -4.21
CA LEU A 64 -1.57 10.32 -4.39
C LEU A 64 -1.35 11.83 -4.45
N VAL A 65 -0.41 12.31 -3.67
CA VAL A 65 -0.07 13.73 -3.54
C VAL A 65 1.37 13.95 -3.99
N GLU A 66 1.57 14.91 -4.90
CA GLU A 66 2.92 15.30 -5.35
C GLU A 66 3.76 15.79 -4.16
N GLY A 67 5.02 15.33 -4.10
CA GLY A 67 5.95 15.60 -3.00
C GLY A 67 5.76 14.70 -1.78
N VAL A 68 4.75 13.80 -1.78
CA VAL A 68 4.50 12.80 -0.73
C VAL A 68 4.55 11.38 -1.31
N ASP A 69 3.70 11.10 -2.29
CA ASP A 69 3.56 9.76 -2.89
C ASP A 69 4.38 9.60 -4.17
N PHE A 70 4.71 10.70 -4.81
CA PHE A 70 5.56 10.76 -6.00
C PHE A 70 6.27 12.11 -6.12
N ASP A 71 7.42 12.12 -6.79
CA ASP A 71 8.18 13.33 -7.11
C ASP A 71 8.37 13.45 -8.62
N MET A 72 8.01 14.62 -9.16
CA MET A 72 8.10 14.89 -10.61
C MET A 72 9.53 14.96 -11.14
N MET A 73 10.54 15.02 -10.28
CA MET A 73 11.94 15.00 -10.71
C MET A 73 12.36 13.64 -11.28
N TYR A 74 11.73 12.55 -10.79
CA TYR A 74 12.08 11.19 -11.21
C TYR A 74 10.89 10.30 -11.58
N THR A 75 9.66 10.82 -11.50
CA THR A 75 8.47 10.01 -11.82
C THR A 75 7.91 10.44 -13.19
N PRO A 76 8.12 9.66 -14.28
CA PRO A 76 7.52 9.95 -15.57
C PRO A 76 5.98 9.87 -15.46
N LEU A 77 5.28 10.80 -16.08
CA LEU A 77 3.82 10.92 -15.99
C LEU A 77 3.09 9.64 -16.43
N ARG A 78 3.61 8.96 -17.45
CA ARG A 78 3.05 7.69 -17.91
C ARG A 78 3.15 6.59 -16.85
N HIS A 79 4.27 6.52 -16.10
CA HIS A 79 4.42 5.61 -14.98
C HIS A 79 3.52 6.01 -13.81
N LEU A 80 3.40 7.30 -13.53
CA LEU A 80 2.49 7.80 -12.50
C LEU A 80 1.04 7.42 -12.80
N GLY A 81 0.59 7.59 -14.04
CA GLY A 81 -0.75 7.19 -14.46
C GLY A 81 -1.00 5.69 -14.30
N TYR A 82 -0.02 4.85 -14.70
CA TYR A 82 -0.09 3.41 -14.49
C TYR A 82 -0.16 3.07 -13.00
N LYS A 83 0.76 3.60 -12.20
CA LYS A 83 0.84 3.41 -10.74
C LYS A 83 -0.45 3.80 -10.04
N ALA A 84 -1.06 4.93 -10.40
CA ALA A 84 -2.28 5.41 -9.76
C ALA A 84 -3.45 4.41 -9.90
N ILE A 85 -3.61 3.79 -11.08
CA ILE A 85 -4.61 2.75 -11.29
C ILE A 85 -4.19 1.46 -10.59
N ALA A 86 -2.93 1.03 -10.72
CA ALA A 86 -2.41 -0.22 -10.17
C ALA A 86 -2.63 -0.32 -8.65
N ILE A 87 -2.28 0.74 -7.90
CA ILE A 87 -2.45 0.75 -6.44
C ILE A 87 -3.91 0.77 -6.00
N ALA A 88 -4.81 1.41 -6.78
CA ALA A 88 -6.22 1.43 -6.46
C ALA A 88 -6.88 0.06 -6.66
N ILE A 89 -6.52 -0.66 -7.71
CA ILE A 89 -7.05 -2.00 -7.96
C ILE A 89 -6.35 -3.07 -7.09
N SER A 90 -5.16 -2.79 -6.54
CA SER A 90 -4.51 -3.65 -5.54
C SER A 90 -5.39 -3.84 -4.29
N ASN A 91 -6.06 -2.79 -3.83
CA ASN A 91 -6.97 -2.89 -2.68
C ASN A 91 -8.15 -3.85 -2.94
N ILE A 92 -8.64 -3.92 -4.20
CA ILE A 92 -9.67 -4.89 -4.58
C ILE A 92 -9.12 -6.32 -4.50
N ALA A 93 -7.91 -6.52 -5.04
CA ALA A 93 -7.22 -7.81 -4.96
C ALA A 93 -6.91 -8.21 -3.52
N ALA A 94 -6.56 -7.24 -2.65
CA ALA A 94 -6.30 -7.42 -1.22
C ALA A 94 -7.50 -7.95 -0.42
N MET A 95 -8.69 -7.92 -0.99
CA MET A 95 -9.90 -8.53 -0.43
C MET A 95 -10.39 -9.75 -1.23
N ASN A 96 -9.48 -10.39 -1.97
CA ASN A 96 -9.77 -11.54 -2.83
C ASN A 96 -10.85 -11.25 -3.88
N GLY A 97 -10.91 -10.00 -4.34
CA GLY A 97 -11.88 -9.50 -5.31
C GLY A 97 -11.32 -9.34 -6.71
N THR A 98 -12.22 -9.16 -7.67
CA THR A 98 -11.89 -8.88 -9.06
C THR A 98 -12.20 -7.41 -9.36
N PRO A 99 -11.19 -6.58 -9.71
CA PRO A 99 -11.42 -5.19 -10.10
C PRO A 99 -12.20 -5.12 -11.43
N ARG A 100 -13.02 -4.08 -11.58
CA ARG A 100 -13.87 -3.89 -12.77
C ARG A 100 -13.79 -2.48 -13.34
N GLN A 101 -13.87 -1.48 -12.48
CA GLN A 101 -14.01 -0.09 -12.91
C GLN A 101 -13.18 0.83 -12.02
N VAL A 102 -12.77 1.97 -12.59
CA VAL A 102 -12.12 3.04 -11.84
C VAL A 102 -12.68 4.40 -12.23
N LEU A 103 -12.72 5.32 -11.26
CA LEU A 103 -12.94 6.75 -11.46
C LEU A 103 -11.70 7.51 -11.00
N VAL A 104 -11.35 8.58 -11.74
CA VAL A 104 -10.15 9.38 -11.44
C VAL A 104 -10.55 10.82 -11.18
N SER A 105 -10.28 11.33 -9.98
CA SER A 105 -10.37 12.75 -9.67
C SER A 105 -8.96 13.35 -9.68
N LEU A 106 -8.76 14.37 -10.53
CA LEU A 106 -7.49 15.04 -10.78
C LEU A 106 -7.56 16.49 -10.33
N ALA A 107 -6.68 16.90 -9.42
CA ALA A 107 -6.41 18.31 -9.16
C ALA A 107 -5.04 18.68 -9.73
N VAL A 108 -5.00 19.65 -10.65
CA VAL A 108 -3.79 19.99 -11.41
C VAL A 108 -3.62 21.50 -11.52
N SER A 109 -2.37 21.97 -11.48
CA SER A 109 -2.04 23.37 -11.68
C SER A 109 -1.73 23.67 -13.16
N ASN A 110 -1.82 24.93 -13.54
CA ASN A 110 -1.54 25.41 -14.91
C ASN A 110 -0.07 25.30 -15.35
N ARG A 111 0.81 24.74 -14.55
CA ARG A 111 2.20 24.42 -14.93
C ARG A 111 2.29 23.16 -15.82
N TYR A 112 1.24 22.36 -15.87
CA TYR A 112 1.17 21.17 -16.72
C TYR A 112 0.54 21.52 -18.05
N SER A 113 1.09 21.00 -19.16
CA SER A 113 0.51 21.11 -20.48
C SER A 113 -0.54 20.01 -20.72
N VAL A 114 -1.32 20.15 -21.78
CA VAL A 114 -2.29 19.11 -22.20
C VAL A 114 -1.56 17.82 -22.55
N GLU A 115 -0.45 17.91 -23.26
CA GLU A 115 0.36 16.74 -23.65
C GLU A 115 0.92 15.98 -22.44
N ALA A 116 1.27 16.71 -21.37
CA ALA A 116 1.67 16.11 -20.11
C ALA A 116 0.53 15.29 -19.47
N LEU A 117 -0.69 15.79 -19.54
CA LEU A 117 -1.86 15.05 -19.06
C LEU A 117 -2.25 13.90 -19.99
N ASP A 118 -2.02 14.02 -21.30
CA ASP A 118 -2.17 12.92 -22.25
C ASP A 118 -1.24 11.74 -21.91
N GLU A 119 0.02 12.02 -21.56
CA GLU A 119 0.95 10.98 -21.09
C GLU A 119 0.51 10.32 -19.77
N LEU A 120 -0.01 11.12 -18.83
CA LEU A 120 -0.57 10.59 -17.59
C LEU A 120 -1.73 9.62 -17.86
N TYR A 121 -2.69 10.04 -18.70
CA TYR A 121 -3.83 9.20 -19.06
C TYR A 121 -3.45 8.02 -19.96
N ALA A 122 -2.42 8.14 -20.79
CA ALA A 122 -1.89 7.02 -21.55
C ALA A 122 -1.39 5.89 -20.62
N GLY A 123 -0.75 6.24 -19.51
CA GLY A 123 -0.37 5.31 -18.45
C GLY A 123 -1.57 4.66 -17.77
N MET A 124 -2.58 5.44 -17.40
CA MET A 124 -3.83 4.94 -16.81
C MET A 124 -4.52 3.92 -17.72
N HIS A 125 -4.69 4.27 -19.00
CA HIS A 125 -5.29 3.38 -19.99
C HIS A 125 -4.47 2.11 -20.25
N LEU A 126 -3.12 2.20 -20.13
CA LEU A 126 -2.27 1.02 -20.26
C LEU A 126 -2.54 0.03 -19.12
N CYS A 127 -2.60 0.50 -17.89
CA CYS A 127 -2.93 -0.32 -16.71
C CYS A 127 -4.35 -0.88 -16.82
N CYS A 128 -5.34 -0.05 -17.16
CA CYS A 128 -6.73 -0.48 -17.34
C CYS A 128 -6.86 -1.64 -18.34
N ARG A 129 -6.19 -1.53 -19.51
CA ARG A 129 -6.20 -2.61 -20.52
C ARG A 129 -5.52 -3.88 -20.04
N ARG A 130 -4.42 -3.75 -19.27
CA ARG A 130 -3.67 -4.91 -18.76
C ARG A 130 -4.49 -5.74 -17.78
N TYR A 131 -5.31 -5.09 -16.96
CA TYR A 131 -6.08 -5.72 -15.87
C TYR A 131 -7.58 -5.86 -16.18
N ASP A 132 -8.00 -5.62 -17.42
CA ASP A 132 -9.41 -5.67 -17.85
C ASP A 132 -10.32 -4.80 -16.95
N VAL A 133 -9.87 -3.58 -16.68
CA VAL A 133 -10.58 -2.59 -15.88
C VAL A 133 -10.99 -1.41 -16.76
N GLU A 134 -12.18 -0.88 -16.57
CA GLU A 134 -12.70 0.24 -17.33
C GLU A 134 -12.55 1.56 -16.54
N LEU A 135 -11.96 2.60 -17.16
CA LEU A 135 -11.99 3.95 -16.64
C LEU A 135 -13.33 4.59 -17.07
N VAL A 136 -14.26 4.73 -16.11
CA VAL A 136 -15.65 5.10 -16.39
C VAL A 136 -15.98 6.58 -16.14
N GLY A 137 -15.04 7.35 -15.58
CA GLY A 137 -15.24 8.78 -15.35
C GLY A 137 -14.33 9.34 -14.27
N GLY A 138 -14.72 10.48 -13.74
CA GLY A 138 -13.97 11.18 -12.71
C GLY A 138 -14.34 12.66 -12.63
N ASP A 139 -13.43 13.46 -12.06
CA ASP A 139 -13.56 14.91 -11.93
C ASP A 139 -12.22 15.59 -12.16
N THR A 140 -12.23 16.86 -12.57
CA THR A 140 -11.02 17.65 -12.74
C THR A 140 -11.17 19.00 -12.07
N SER A 141 -10.22 19.32 -11.20
CA SER A 141 -10.18 20.58 -10.45
C SER A 141 -8.82 21.27 -10.57
N SER A 142 -8.74 22.50 -10.13
CA SER A 142 -7.50 23.27 -10.12
C SER A 142 -6.84 23.26 -8.75
N THR A 143 -5.51 23.22 -8.72
CA THR A 143 -4.71 23.41 -7.51
C THR A 143 -3.67 24.51 -7.68
N ARG A 144 -3.27 25.18 -6.61
CA ARG A 144 -2.15 26.12 -6.58
C ARG A 144 -0.84 25.48 -6.18
N ALA A 145 -0.92 24.26 -5.64
CA ALA A 145 0.24 23.45 -5.21
C ALA A 145 0.57 22.38 -6.26
N GLY A 146 1.03 21.24 -5.84
CA GLY A 146 1.34 20.10 -6.68
C GLY A 146 0.08 19.41 -7.25
N MET A 147 0.31 18.35 -8.03
CA MET A 147 -0.74 17.49 -8.55
C MET A 147 -1.29 16.59 -7.44
N VAL A 148 -2.61 16.40 -7.43
CA VAL A 148 -3.28 15.40 -6.59
C VAL A 148 -4.12 14.50 -7.49
N LEU A 149 -3.93 13.20 -7.33
CA LEU A 149 -4.69 12.14 -7.99
C LEU A 149 -5.48 11.38 -6.93
N SER A 150 -6.79 11.24 -7.13
CA SER A 150 -7.60 10.33 -6.33
C SER A 150 -8.28 9.34 -7.25
N VAL A 151 -8.08 8.05 -7.00
CA VAL A 151 -8.65 6.96 -7.80
C VAL A 151 -9.60 6.17 -6.91
N THR A 152 -10.85 6.07 -7.37
CA THR A 152 -11.82 5.16 -6.79
C THR A 152 -11.88 3.89 -7.62
N ALA A 153 -11.55 2.76 -7.04
CA ALA A 153 -11.67 1.45 -7.67
C ALA A 153 -12.96 0.76 -7.22
N ILE A 154 -13.61 0.13 -8.17
CA ILE A 154 -14.82 -0.67 -7.98
C ILE A 154 -14.53 -2.08 -8.49
N GLY A 155 -14.81 -3.06 -7.65
CA GLY A 155 -14.66 -4.48 -7.96
C GLY A 155 -15.81 -5.30 -7.43
N GLU A 156 -15.71 -6.59 -7.57
CA GLU A 156 -16.73 -7.53 -7.12
C GLU A 156 -16.11 -8.82 -6.56
N ALA A 157 -16.81 -9.43 -5.64
CA ALA A 157 -16.48 -10.76 -5.15
C ALA A 157 -17.76 -11.50 -4.69
N ASP A 158 -17.74 -12.82 -4.73
CA ASP A 158 -18.75 -13.62 -4.05
C ASP A 158 -18.56 -13.44 -2.53
N GLU A 159 -19.66 -13.25 -1.78
CA GLU A 159 -19.63 -12.96 -0.33
C GLU A 159 -18.78 -13.97 0.45
N GLU A 160 -18.90 -15.26 0.09
CA GLU A 160 -18.18 -16.37 0.73
C GLU A 160 -16.68 -16.44 0.38
N LYS A 161 -16.22 -15.64 -0.59
CA LYS A 161 -14.82 -15.59 -1.02
C LYS A 161 -14.10 -14.32 -0.57
N ILE A 162 -14.84 -13.34 -0.01
CA ILE A 162 -14.23 -12.11 0.49
C ILE A 162 -13.29 -12.45 1.65
N ALA A 163 -12.05 -12.02 1.55
CA ALA A 163 -11.08 -12.08 2.62
C ALA A 163 -10.88 -10.67 3.18
N CYS A 164 -11.16 -10.47 4.46
CA CYS A 164 -10.91 -9.23 5.20
C CYS A 164 -9.58 -9.31 5.94
N ARG A 165 -9.11 -8.23 6.52
CA ARG A 165 -7.98 -8.25 7.47
C ARG A 165 -8.28 -9.08 8.71
N LYS A 166 -9.55 -9.18 9.07
CA LYS A 166 -10.06 -9.99 10.18
C LYS A 166 -10.41 -11.40 9.70
N GLY A 167 -9.96 -12.43 10.43
CA GLY A 167 -10.36 -13.81 10.18
C GLY A 167 -9.24 -14.82 10.34
N ALA A 168 -7.99 -14.36 10.51
CA ALA A 168 -6.85 -15.24 10.79
C ALA A 168 -7.06 -16.03 12.09
N GLN A 169 -6.73 -17.32 12.05
CA GLN A 169 -6.90 -18.26 13.15
C GLN A 169 -5.56 -18.82 13.59
N HIS A 170 -5.49 -19.22 14.87
CA HIS A 170 -4.30 -19.91 15.39
C HIS A 170 -3.91 -21.10 14.52
N ASN A 171 -2.64 -21.20 14.20
CA ASN A 171 -2.01 -22.17 13.30
C ASN A 171 -2.29 -21.95 11.80
N ASP A 172 -2.96 -20.89 11.38
CA ASP A 172 -2.98 -20.54 9.97
C ASP A 172 -1.57 -20.25 9.47
N LEU A 173 -1.29 -20.66 8.24
CA LEU A 173 -0.06 -20.30 7.55
C LEU A 173 -0.12 -18.86 7.07
N ILE A 174 0.96 -18.11 7.26
CA ILE A 174 1.12 -16.76 6.73
C ILE A 174 1.86 -16.84 5.41
N CYS A 175 1.23 -16.34 4.36
CA CYS A 175 1.72 -16.36 3.00
C CYS A 175 1.90 -14.94 2.47
N CYS A 176 2.94 -14.75 1.66
CA CYS A 176 3.20 -13.50 0.96
C CYS A 176 3.44 -13.79 -0.51
N SER A 177 2.92 -12.95 -1.41
CA SER A 177 3.22 -13.03 -2.84
C SER A 177 4.52 -12.30 -3.18
N GLY A 178 5.12 -12.65 -4.32
CA GLY A 178 6.26 -11.96 -4.92
C GLY A 178 7.46 -11.78 -4.01
N ASP A 179 8.07 -10.61 -4.07
CA ASP A 179 9.19 -10.19 -3.21
C ASP A 179 8.90 -8.86 -2.50
N LEU A 180 9.62 -8.62 -1.41
CA LEU A 180 9.40 -7.49 -0.52
C LEU A 180 10.63 -6.59 -0.43
N GLY A 181 10.37 -5.28 -0.30
CA GLY A 181 11.39 -4.26 -0.11
C GLY A 181 12.00 -3.73 -1.39
N SER A 182 11.71 -4.33 -2.55
CA SER A 182 12.27 -3.91 -3.84
C SER A 182 11.76 -2.53 -4.27
N ALA A 183 10.50 -2.22 -4.01
CA ALA A 183 9.96 -0.90 -4.31
C ALA A 183 10.66 0.20 -3.48
N TYR A 184 10.90 -0.05 -2.20
CA TYR A 184 11.62 0.90 -1.35
C TYR A 184 13.10 1.03 -1.76
N ALA A 185 13.75 -0.07 -2.13
CA ALA A 185 15.10 -0.02 -2.69
C ALA A 185 15.17 0.87 -3.94
N GLY A 186 14.17 0.77 -4.83
CA GLY A 186 14.04 1.66 -6.00
C GLY A 186 13.87 3.12 -5.62
N LEU A 187 13.06 3.43 -4.62
CA LEU A 187 12.94 4.79 -4.07
C LEU A 187 14.28 5.31 -3.55
N LEU A 188 15.05 4.50 -2.82
CA LEU A 188 16.35 4.91 -2.29
C LEU A 188 17.34 5.26 -3.41
N VAL A 189 17.35 4.51 -4.51
CA VAL A 189 18.17 4.82 -5.69
C VAL A 189 17.73 6.17 -6.29
N LEU A 190 16.45 6.38 -6.52
CA LEU A 190 15.91 7.61 -7.10
C LEU A 190 16.20 8.84 -6.22
N GLU A 191 16.01 8.74 -4.91
CA GLU A 191 16.32 9.84 -3.98
C GLU A 191 17.84 10.14 -3.92
N ARG A 192 18.70 9.13 -3.98
CA ARG A 192 20.16 9.31 -4.07
C ARG A 192 20.53 10.11 -5.32
N GLU A 193 20.03 9.70 -6.48
CA GLU A 193 20.32 10.35 -7.75
C GLU A 193 19.74 11.76 -7.82
N LYS A 194 18.55 11.98 -7.27
CA LYS A 194 17.96 13.33 -7.13
C LYS A 194 18.84 14.26 -6.30
N VAL A 195 19.33 13.82 -5.14
CA VAL A 195 20.24 14.61 -4.30
C VAL A 195 21.53 14.95 -5.05
N THR A 196 22.11 13.97 -5.76
CA THR A 196 23.32 14.14 -6.58
C THR A 196 23.10 15.17 -7.67
N TYR A 197 21.99 15.05 -8.43
CA TYR A 197 21.63 15.98 -9.49
C TYR A 197 21.38 17.41 -8.96
N GLN A 198 20.69 17.55 -7.82
CA GLN A 198 20.45 18.87 -7.21
C GLN A 198 21.75 19.53 -6.75
N ALA A 199 22.73 18.76 -6.27
CA ALA A 199 24.03 19.28 -5.86
C ALA A 199 24.90 19.69 -7.07
N ASN A 200 24.79 18.97 -8.19
CA ASN A 200 25.53 19.24 -9.42
C ASN A 200 24.71 18.84 -10.67
N PRO A 201 23.99 19.79 -11.28
CA PRO A 201 23.13 19.51 -12.45
C PRO A 201 23.87 19.03 -13.71
N ASP A 202 25.20 19.18 -13.77
CA ASP A 202 26.03 18.65 -14.86
C ASP A 202 26.24 17.14 -14.75
N PHE A 203 25.93 16.56 -13.60
CA PHE A 203 26.01 15.12 -13.36
C PHE A 203 24.78 14.41 -13.88
N GLN A 204 24.94 13.44 -14.76
CA GLN A 204 23.81 12.60 -15.19
C GLN A 204 23.51 11.54 -14.13
N PRO A 205 22.24 11.31 -13.80
CA PRO A 205 21.84 10.22 -12.89
C PRO A 205 22.35 8.86 -13.38
N ASP A 206 22.90 8.05 -12.49
CA ASP A 206 23.33 6.69 -12.77
C ASP A 206 22.25 5.69 -12.29
N LEU A 207 21.46 5.22 -13.24
CA LEU A 207 20.38 4.27 -13.02
C LEU A 207 20.67 2.88 -13.61
N ASP A 208 21.82 2.69 -14.22
CA ASP A 208 22.18 1.45 -14.92
C ASP A 208 22.25 0.26 -13.95
N GLY A 209 21.52 -0.81 -14.30
CA GLY A 209 21.47 -2.03 -13.52
C GLY A 209 20.56 -1.98 -12.29
N PHE A 210 19.75 -0.93 -12.14
CA PHE A 210 18.71 -0.84 -11.11
C PHE A 210 17.30 -1.02 -11.67
N ASP A 211 17.17 -1.43 -12.94
CA ASP A 211 15.88 -1.50 -13.66
C ASP A 211 14.78 -2.20 -12.87
N TYR A 212 15.10 -3.32 -12.24
CA TYR A 212 14.13 -4.10 -11.48
C TYR A 212 13.54 -3.33 -10.30
N VAL A 213 14.39 -2.78 -9.41
CA VAL A 213 13.93 -2.06 -8.22
C VAL A 213 13.24 -0.75 -8.60
N LEU A 214 13.68 -0.09 -9.69
CA LEU A 214 13.05 1.10 -10.23
C LEU A 214 11.66 0.78 -10.79
N GLU A 215 11.53 -0.33 -11.55
CA GLU A 215 10.22 -0.77 -12.06
C GLU A 215 9.26 -1.09 -10.90
N ARG A 216 9.72 -1.81 -9.88
CA ARG A 216 8.93 -2.14 -8.69
C ARG A 216 8.36 -0.88 -8.01
N PHE A 217 9.13 0.21 -7.92
CA PHE A 217 8.66 1.47 -7.33
C PHE A 217 7.78 2.30 -8.28
N LEU A 218 8.21 2.46 -9.54
CA LEU A 218 7.55 3.36 -10.49
C LEU A 218 6.30 2.74 -11.14
N LYS A 219 6.27 1.41 -11.24
CA LYS A 219 5.23 0.65 -11.94
C LYS A 219 4.87 -0.62 -11.17
N PRO A 220 4.27 -0.50 -9.96
CA PRO A 220 3.86 -1.67 -9.20
C PRO A 220 2.80 -2.49 -9.96
N GLU A 221 2.79 -3.79 -9.71
CA GLU A 221 1.86 -4.73 -10.33
C GLU A 221 0.88 -5.26 -9.29
N PRO A 222 -0.42 -4.93 -9.37
CA PRO A 222 -1.44 -5.49 -8.48
C PRO A 222 -1.58 -6.99 -8.72
N ARG A 223 -1.60 -7.77 -7.64
CA ARG A 223 -1.50 -9.23 -7.69
C ARG A 223 -2.85 -9.92 -7.92
N THR A 224 -3.57 -9.50 -8.96
CA THR A 224 -4.82 -10.15 -9.41
C THR A 224 -4.58 -11.58 -9.94
N ASP A 225 -3.35 -11.88 -10.37
CA ASP A 225 -2.88 -13.21 -10.73
C ASP A 225 -2.95 -14.19 -9.55
N ILE A 226 -2.53 -13.76 -8.37
CA ILE A 226 -2.61 -14.57 -7.14
C ILE A 226 -4.07 -14.86 -6.76
N VAL A 227 -4.95 -13.85 -6.86
CA VAL A 227 -6.39 -14.03 -6.62
C VAL A 227 -6.96 -15.08 -7.56
N ALA A 228 -6.61 -15.05 -8.85
CA ALA A 228 -7.02 -16.04 -9.83
C ALA A 228 -6.49 -17.45 -9.48
N MET A 229 -5.21 -17.57 -9.13
CA MET A 229 -4.61 -18.86 -8.73
C MET A 229 -5.24 -19.45 -7.47
N LEU A 230 -5.56 -18.61 -6.47
CA LEU A 230 -6.27 -19.04 -5.26
C LEU A 230 -7.65 -19.61 -5.63
N ALA A 231 -8.38 -18.91 -6.48
CA ALA A 231 -9.70 -19.35 -6.96
C ALA A 231 -9.63 -20.68 -7.74
N GLU A 232 -8.65 -20.85 -8.63
CA GLU A 232 -8.43 -22.09 -9.38
C GLU A 232 -8.12 -23.29 -8.49
N ARG A 233 -7.40 -23.07 -7.39
CA ARG A 233 -7.05 -24.09 -6.41
C ARG A 233 -8.14 -24.33 -5.36
N GLY A 234 -9.23 -23.55 -5.40
CA GLY A 234 -10.30 -23.61 -4.41
C GLY A 234 -9.80 -23.29 -3.01
N VAL A 235 -8.95 -22.27 -2.88
CA VAL A 235 -8.45 -21.73 -1.61
C VAL A 235 -9.08 -20.37 -1.37
N VAL A 236 -9.65 -20.20 -0.20
CA VAL A 236 -10.15 -18.89 0.28
C VAL A 236 -9.30 -18.49 1.47
N PRO A 237 -8.57 -17.37 1.42
CA PRO A 237 -7.81 -16.87 2.55
C PRO A 237 -8.67 -16.63 3.77
N THR A 238 -8.17 -16.95 4.95
CA THR A 238 -8.85 -16.69 6.23
C THR A 238 -8.76 -15.21 6.60
N ALA A 239 -7.65 -14.55 6.25
CA ALA A 239 -7.49 -13.09 6.28
C ALA A 239 -6.55 -12.65 5.16
N MET A 240 -6.67 -11.39 4.71
CA MET A 240 -5.89 -10.87 3.59
C MET A 240 -5.77 -9.35 3.65
N THR A 241 -4.67 -8.82 3.13
CA THR A 241 -4.39 -7.40 2.89
C THR A 241 -3.28 -7.26 1.87
N ASP A 242 -2.99 -6.05 1.37
CA ASP A 242 -1.78 -5.80 0.59
C ASP A 242 -0.61 -5.28 1.45
N VAL A 243 0.60 -5.32 0.90
CA VAL A 243 1.82 -4.79 1.53
C VAL A 243 2.14 -3.41 0.91
N SER A 244 1.40 -2.41 1.35
CA SER A 244 1.53 -1.02 0.88
C SER A 244 2.43 -0.15 1.77
N GLU A 245 2.44 -0.37 3.08
CA GLU A 245 3.25 0.39 4.06
C GLU A 245 4.42 -0.44 4.64
N GLY A 246 4.61 -1.67 4.13
CA GLY A 246 5.62 -2.63 4.57
C GLY A 246 5.02 -3.82 5.30
N LEU A 247 5.78 -4.93 5.31
CA LEU A 247 5.29 -6.20 5.86
C LEU A 247 4.92 -6.10 7.34
N ALA A 248 5.71 -5.36 8.14
CA ALA A 248 5.44 -5.22 9.57
C ALA A 248 4.10 -4.54 9.84
N ASP A 249 3.78 -3.47 9.11
CA ASP A 249 2.50 -2.76 9.20
C ASP A 249 1.33 -3.69 8.85
N SER A 250 1.42 -4.38 7.72
CA SER A 250 0.37 -5.29 7.24
C SER A 250 0.14 -6.47 8.21
N LEU A 251 1.20 -7.06 8.77
CA LEU A 251 1.10 -8.11 9.80
C LEU A 251 0.44 -7.60 11.08
N LEU A 252 0.84 -6.42 11.56
CA LEU A 252 0.26 -5.83 12.76
C LEU A 252 -1.22 -5.52 12.59
N HIS A 253 -1.62 -5.00 11.42
CA HIS A 253 -3.03 -4.77 11.11
C HIS A 253 -3.85 -6.07 11.07
N LEU A 254 -3.33 -7.10 10.41
CA LEU A 254 -3.98 -8.41 10.32
C LEU A 254 -4.11 -9.07 11.71
N CYS A 255 -3.03 -9.09 12.49
CA CYS A 255 -3.03 -9.63 13.84
C CYS A 255 -4.02 -8.88 14.75
N ARG A 256 -4.01 -7.55 14.72
CA ARG A 256 -4.91 -6.72 15.52
C ARG A 256 -6.37 -6.93 15.14
N ALA A 257 -6.69 -6.95 13.84
CA ALA A 257 -8.05 -7.16 13.36
C ALA A 257 -8.60 -8.54 13.74
N SER A 258 -7.73 -9.56 13.78
CA SER A 258 -8.06 -10.95 14.11
C SER A 258 -7.95 -11.28 15.60
N GLY A 259 -7.32 -10.42 16.41
CA GLY A 259 -7.11 -10.66 17.84
C GLY A 259 -6.09 -11.77 18.13
N VAL A 260 -5.07 -11.94 17.29
CA VAL A 260 -4.04 -12.98 17.35
C VAL A 260 -2.65 -12.37 17.30
N GLY A 261 -1.61 -13.18 17.57
CA GLY A 261 -0.23 -12.85 17.27
C GLY A 261 0.27 -13.55 16.01
N CYS A 262 1.53 -13.35 15.67
CA CYS A 262 2.15 -14.08 14.57
C CYS A 262 3.64 -14.30 14.80
N GLU A 263 4.18 -15.30 14.14
CA GLU A 263 5.60 -15.59 14.07
C GLU A 263 6.02 -15.73 12.61
N VAL A 264 6.89 -14.83 12.13
CA VAL A 264 7.44 -14.88 10.78
C VAL A 264 8.96 -15.12 10.85
N TYR A 265 9.51 -15.78 9.86
CA TYR A 265 10.93 -16.17 9.83
C TYR A 265 11.69 -15.28 8.85
N GLU A 266 12.73 -14.60 9.33
CA GLU A 266 13.57 -13.73 8.49
C GLU A 266 14.12 -14.48 7.26
N GLU A 267 14.59 -15.72 7.45
CA GLU A 267 15.12 -16.56 6.36
C GLU A 267 14.09 -16.97 5.30
N ARG A 268 12.79 -16.78 5.57
CA ARG A 268 11.70 -17.11 4.66
C ARG A 268 11.11 -15.88 3.96
N LEU A 269 11.57 -14.69 4.33
CA LEU A 269 11.11 -13.48 3.67
C LEU A 269 11.62 -13.45 2.22
N PRO A 270 10.74 -13.30 1.24
CA PRO A 270 11.14 -13.22 -0.16
C PRO A 270 11.75 -11.84 -0.42
N ILE A 271 13.06 -11.76 -0.43
CA ILE A 271 13.81 -10.53 -0.72
C ILE A 271 14.67 -10.79 -1.95
N ASP A 272 14.46 -10.00 -2.99
CA ASP A 272 15.21 -10.14 -4.22
C ASP A 272 16.68 -9.76 -4.04
N TYR A 273 17.55 -10.40 -4.84
CA TYR A 273 18.98 -10.13 -4.86
C TYR A 273 19.28 -8.64 -5.14
N GLN A 274 18.52 -8.00 -6.01
CA GLN A 274 18.74 -6.60 -6.36
C GLN A 274 18.45 -5.65 -5.21
N THR A 275 17.46 -5.97 -4.35
CA THR A 275 17.24 -5.25 -3.09
C THR A 275 18.46 -5.34 -2.18
N SER A 276 19.02 -6.54 -2.02
CA SER A 276 20.23 -6.76 -1.22
C SER A 276 21.45 -6.01 -1.79
N ARG A 277 21.58 -5.97 -3.13
CA ARG A 277 22.61 -5.20 -3.82
C ARG A 277 22.47 -3.70 -3.52
N VAL A 278 21.28 -3.12 -3.71
CA VAL A 278 21.05 -1.70 -3.40
C VAL A 278 21.40 -1.40 -1.95
N CYS A 279 20.95 -2.22 -1.00
CA CYS A 279 21.27 -2.02 0.41
C CYS A 279 22.79 -2.03 0.69
N SER A 280 23.53 -2.89 0.01
CA SER A 280 25.01 -2.96 0.16
C SER A 280 25.73 -1.74 -0.42
N GLU A 281 25.15 -1.07 -1.42
CA GLU A 281 25.70 0.13 -2.05
C GLU A 281 25.31 1.42 -1.29
N MET A 282 24.31 1.37 -0.39
CA MET A 282 23.92 2.52 0.41
C MET A 282 24.88 2.72 1.60
N SER A 283 25.30 3.97 1.81
CA SER A 283 26.29 4.34 2.83
C SER A 283 25.79 4.25 4.29
N ASN A 284 24.52 3.96 4.52
CA ASN A 284 23.87 4.03 5.84
C ASN A 284 23.63 2.65 6.50
N ASN A 285 24.32 1.60 6.06
CA ASN A 285 24.16 0.22 6.57
C ASN A 285 22.71 -0.28 6.55
N MET A 286 21.95 0.06 5.53
CA MET A 286 20.59 -0.41 5.34
C MET A 286 20.57 -1.94 5.20
N LEU A 287 19.72 -2.61 5.96
CA LEU A 287 19.54 -4.06 5.85
C LEU A 287 18.38 -4.37 4.88
N PRO A 288 18.52 -5.37 4.00
CA PRO A 288 17.44 -5.79 3.10
C PRO A 288 16.14 -6.12 3.84
N VAL A 289 16.25 -6.76 5.00
CA VAL A 289 15.10 -7.08 5.86
C VAL A 289 14.36 -5.81 6.34
N SER A 290 15.09 -4.70 6.57
CA SER A 290 14.47 -3.42 6.95
C SER A 290 13.66 -2.82 5.80
N CYS A 291 14.12 -3.00 4.56
CA CYS A 291 13.36 -2.60 3.37
C CYS A 291 12.06 -3.41 3.26
N ALA A 292 12.12 -4.72 3.46
CA ALA A 292 10.95 -5.59 3.41
C ALA A 292 9.93 -5.27 4.54
N LEU A 293 10.41 -5.09 5.77
CA LEU A 293 9.53 -4.86 6.92
C LEU A 293 8.89 -3.46 6.92
N ASN A 294 9.65 -2.41 6.55
CA ASN A 294 9.23 -1.03 6.78
C ASN A 294 9.31 -0.13 5.53
N GLY A 295 9.73 -0.65 4.38
CA GLY A 295 9.89 0.16 3.16
C GLY A 295 8.57 0.52 2.50
N GLY A 296 7.71 -0.46 2.35
CA GLY A 296 6.41 -0.31 1.70
C GLY A 296 6.45 -0.14 0.19
N LYS A 297 5.29 0.12 -0.39
CA LYS A 297 5.03 0.33 -1.83
C LYS A 297 5.26 -0.90 -2.72
N ASP A 298 5.34 -2.11 -2.12
CA ASP A 298 5.50 -3.36 -2.88
C ASP A 298 4.19 -3.83 -3.52
N TYR A 299 3.04 -3.57 -2.87
CA TYR A 299 1.70 -3.96 -3.31
C TYR A 299 1.57 -5.47 -3.56
N GLU A 300 2.37 -6.27 -2.87
CA GLU A 300 2.22 -7.70 -2.79
C GLU A 300 1.06 -8.07 -1.85
N LEU A 301 0.52 -9.28 -1.98
CA LEU A 301 -0.55 -9.75 -1.11
C LEU A 301 0.03 -10.50 0.09
N LEU A 302 -0.42 -10.12 1.28
CA LEU A 302 -0.22 -10.84 2.53
C LEU A 302 -1.53 -11.51 2.91
N PHE A 303 -1.52 -12.82 3.12
CA PHE A 303 -2.73 -13.56 3.46
C PHE A 303 -2.46 -14.75 4.36
N THR A 304 -3.51 -15.19 5.05
CA THR A 304 -3.46 -16.39 5.88
C THR A 304 -4.36 -17.47 5.32
N VAL A 305 -3.95 -18.72 5.45
CA VAL A 305 -4.71 -19.90 5.03
C VAL A 305 -4.64 -21.00 6.07
N SER A 306 -5.68 -21.81 6.14
CA SER A 306 -5.68 -23.00 6.99
C SER A 306 -4.55 -23.96 6.60
N GLN A 307 -3.96 -24.65 7.59
CA GLN A 307 -2.97 -25.71 7.35
C GLN A 307 -3.50 -26.82 6.42
N GLN A 308 -4.82 -26.99 6.32
CA GLN A 308 -5.43 -27.97 5.41
C GLN A 308 -5.17 -27.62 3.92
N ASP A 309 -4.94 -26.36 3.61
CA ASP A 309 -4.64 -25.89 2.27
C ASP A 309 -3.13 -25.86 1.95
N TYR A 310 -2.26 -26.33 2.88
CA TYR A 310 -0.81 -26.34 2.69
C TYR A 310 -0.38 -26.97 1.37
N GLU A 311 -0.94 -28.16 1.03
CA GLU A 311 -0.60 -28.88 -0.19
C GLU A 311 -0.98 -28.11 -1.47
N LYS A 312 -2.00 -27.24 -1.40
CA LYS A 312 -2.44 -26.39 -2.50
C LYS A 312 -1.57 -25.15 -2.66
N ILE A 313 -1.04 -24.62 -1.53
CA ILE A 313 -0.28 -23.36 -1.48
C ILE A 313 1.21 -23.58 -1.72
N LYS A 314 1.82 -24.65 -1.19
CA LYS A 314 3.27 -24.86 -1.23
C LYS A 314 3.88 -24.87 -2.65
N GLU A 315 3.06 -25.18 -3.67
CA GLU A 315 3.47 -25.26 -5.08
C GLU A 315 2.92 -24.06 -5.91
N MET A 316 2.38 -23.01 -5.25
CA MET A 316 1.97 -21.82 -5.96
C MET A 316 3.19 -20.98 -6.32
N GLU A 317 3.39 -20.78 -7.63
CA GLU A 317 4.45 -19.91 -8.11
C GLU A 317 4.25 -18.48 -7.61
N GLY A 318 5.32 -17.86 -7.11
CA GLY A 318 5.28 -16.50 -6.60
C GLY A 318 4.55 -16.34 -5.26
N VAL A 319 4.30 -17.44 -4.51
CA VAL A 319 3.77 -17.42 -3.14
C VAL A 319 4.76 -18.08 -2.19
N HIS A 320 5.03 -17.41 -1.08
CA HIS A 320 5.99 -17.82 -0.06
C HIS A 320 5.29 -17.97 1.29
N ILE A 321 5.46 -19.13 1.95
CA ILE A 321 5.00 -19.32 3.33
C ILE A 321 6.08 -18.76 4.24
N ILE A 322 5.80 -17.64 4.89
CA ILE A 322 6.78 -16.88 5.67
C ILE A 322 6.68 -17.12 7.18
N GLY A 323 5.58 -17.69 7.66
CA GLY A 323 5.36 -17.91 9.08
C GLY A 323 4.00 -18.53 9.38
N TYR A 324 3.53 -18.34 10.60
CA TYR A 324 2.22 -18.82 11.05
C TYR A 324 1.61 -17.89 12.10
N VAL A 325 0.29 -18.02 12.28
CA VAL A 325 -0.52 -17.27 13.24
C VAL A 325 -0.41 -17.95 14.62
N THR A 326 -0.09 -17.17 15.65
CA THR A 326 0.01 -17.64 17.04
C THR A 326 -1.30 -17.39 17.80
N GLU A 327 -1.37 -17.82 19.06
CA GLU A 327 -2.53 -17.67 19.91
C GLU A 327 -2.87 -16.20 20.19
N SER A 328 -4.11 -15.97 20.61
CA SER A 328 -4.56 -14.66 21.11
C SER A 328 -3.71 -14.20 22.31
N GLY A 329 -3.34 -12.93 22.32
CA GLY A 329 -2.51 -12.32 23.36
C GLY A 329 -1.00 -12.54 23.18
N MET A 330 -0.58 -13.30 22.17
CA MET A 330 0.83 -13.38 21.79
C MET A 330 1.23 -12.18 20.93
N PRO A 331 2.50 -11.72 21.02
CA PRO A 331 3.00 -10.64 20.18
C PRO A 331 3.15 -11.06 18.71
N ALA A 332 3.23 -10.06 17.83
CA ALA A 332 3.68 -10.26 16.46
C ALA A 332 5.21 -10.13 16.42
N VAL A 333 5.91 -11.20 16.06
CA VAL A 333 7.37 -11.26 16.12
C VAL A 333 7.99 -11.80 14.84
N MET A 334 9.24 -11.42 14.61
CA MET A 334 10.13 -12.04 13.61
C MET A 334 11.20 -12.88 14.31
N VAL A 335 11.43 -14.08 13.81
CA VAL A 335 12.50 -14.98 14.26
C VAL A 335 13.70 -14.80 13.33
N THR A 336 14.83 -14.43 13.91
CA THR A 336 16.10 -14.27 13.18
C THR A 336 16.78 -15.61 12.91
N PRO A 337 17.78 -15.68 12.01
CA PRO A 337 18.59 -16.87 11.75
C PRO A 337 19.30 -17.40 13.00
N GLN A 338 19.54 -16.55 14.01
CA GLN A 338 20.12 -16.93 15.30
C GLN A 338 19.07 -17.43 16.31
N ASN A 339 17.83 -17.65 15.86
CA ASN A 339 16.71 -18.08 16.69
C ASN A 339 16.37 -17.09 17.84
N THR A 340 16.55 -15.81 17.56
CA THR A 340 16.15 -14.71 18.45
C THR A 340 14.86 -14.09 17.94
N THR A 341 13.94 -13.78 18.82
CA THR A 341 12.68 -13.11 18.48
C THR A 341 12.82 -11.58 18.58
N ILE A 342 12.28 -10.87 17.59
CA ILE A 342 12.23 -9.41 17.54
C ILE A 342 10.78 -9.00 17.36
N ASP A 343 10.28 -8.13 18.23
CA ASP A 343 8.92 -7.57 18.11
C ASP A 343 8.79 -6.77 16.81
N LEU A 344 7.75 -7.04 16.03
CA LEU A 344 7.45 -6.26 14.84
C LEU A 344 7.00 -4.86 15.24
N ARG A 345 7.56 -3.87 14.57
CA ARG A 345 7.21 -2.45 14.76
C ARG A 345 7.04 -1.79 13.41
N ALA A 346 6.00 -0.97 13.27
CA ALA A 346 5.75 -0.17 12.09
C ALA A 346 5.62 1.30 12.45
N GLN A 347 6.03 2.19 11.53
CA GLN A 347 5.87 3.64 11.69
C GLN A 347 4.37 3.99 11.76
N GLY A 348 3.98 4.79 12.75
CA GLY A 348 2.58 5.16 12.96
C GLY A 348 1.74 4.12 13.70
N PHE A 349 2.29 2.93 13.95
CA PHE A 349 1.72 1.91 14.81
C PHE A 349 2.29 2.08 16.22
N GLN A 350 1.99 3.21 16.85
CA GLN A 350 2.28 3.33 18.28
C GLN A 350 1.24 2.48 18.99
N GLY A 351 1.68 1.36 19.57
CA GLY A 351 0.89 0.62 20.51
C GLY A 351 0.48 1.59 21.63
N THR A 352 -0.78 1.58 22.01
CA THR A 352 -1.18 2.10 23.32
C THR A 352 -0.41 1.27 24.33
N GLU A 353 0.70 1.82 24.84
CA GLU A 353 1.24 1.37 26.10
C GLU A 353 0.19 1.71 27.16
N GLU A 354 -0.52 0.71 27.64
CA GLU A 354 -1.06 0.63 29.00
C GLU A 354 -0.44 -0.55 29.70
#